data_69a52031fac1f4948274c76313da38fb
#
_entry.id   69a52031fac1f4948274c76313da38fb
#
_cell.length_a   1.000
_cell.length_b   1.000
_cell.length_c   1.000
_cell.angle_alpha   90.00
_cell.angle_beta   90.00
_cell.angle_gamma   90.00
#
_symmetry.space_group_name_H-M   'P 1'
#
loop_
_entity.id
_entity.type
_entity.pdbx_description
1 polymer ?
#
loop_
_entity_poly.entity_id
_entity_poly.type
_entity_poly.pdbx_seq_one_letter_code
_entity_poly.pdbx_strand_id
1 'polypeptide(L)'
;MSIIKFDQVDVVFSKDPREALKLLDQGLARPEILKKTGQIVGVEKASLEVNKGEICVLMGLSGSGKSSLLRCINGLNTVSRGSLFVEHEGKQINIANCTPAELKMMRTKRIAMVFQKFALMPWLTVRKNISFGLEMQGRPEKERRQLVDEKLELVGLTQWRNKKPDELSGGMQQRVGLARALAMDADILLMDEPFSALDPLIRQGLQDELLVLQKKLHKTIVFVSHDLDEALKLGTRIAIMKDGRIIQYSVPEEIVLNPADEYVRTFVAHTNPLNVLCGRSLMRPITDCTRINGSQVCLDPGDDSWIDLADGNTIKGLRQHGAAVDLQSWEPGQAVENLGRRPTVVHSDIGMRDALQIRYHTGNKLMLQENNQLVGILGDSELYHALLGKNHG
;
A
#
# COMPACT_ATOMS: atom_id res chain seq x y z
N MET A 1 -9.33 -4.47 12.58
CA MET A 1 -10.78 -4.70 12.26
C MET A 1 -10.98 -4.40 10.79
N SER A 2 -11.52 -5.37 10.04
CA SER A 2 -11.73 -5.23 8.60
C SER A 2 -12.83 -4.21 8.30
N ILE A 3 -12.51 -3.21 7.47
CA ILE A 3 -13.44 -2.15 7.05
C ILE A 3 -14.07 -2.45 5.68
N ILE A 4 -13.35 -3.24 4.85
CA ILE A 4 -13.83 -3.74 3.57
C ILE A 4 -13.49 -5.22 3.50
N LYS A 5 -14.46 -6.06 3.16
CA LYS A 5 -14.28 -7.49 3.01
C LYS A 5 -14.96 -7.99 1.74
N PHE A 6 -14.16 -8.53 0.85
CA PHE A 6 -14.63 -9.30 -0.30
C PHE A 6 -14.65 -10.79 0.07
N ASP A 7 -15.74 -11.45 -0.19
CA ASP A 7 -15.93 -12.86 0.06
C ASP A 7 -16.45 -13.56 -1.20
N GLN A 8 -15.54 -14.24 -1.89
CA GLN A 8 -15.80 -15.00 -3.14
C GLN A 8 -16.56 -14.18 -4.20
N VAL A 9 -16.12 -12.94 -4.44
CA VAL A 9 -16.81 -12.01 -5.34
C VAL A 9 -16.52 -12.33 -6.78
N ASP A 10 -17.59 -12.53 -7.56
CA ASP A 10 -17.57 -12.57 -9.02
C ASP A 10 -18.23 -11.33 -9.60
N VAL A 11 -17.65 -10.81 -10.68
CA VAL A 11 -18.20 -9.69 -11.46
C VAL A 11 -18.29 -10.09 -12.92
N VAL A 12 -19.50 -10.18 -13.43
CA VAL A 12 -19.81 -10.47 -14.84
C VAL A 12 -20.56 -9.29 -15.42
N PHE A 13 -20.07 -8.72 -16.50
CA PHE A 13 -20.73 -7.61 -17.21
C PHE A 13 -21.83 -8.18 -18.14
N SER A 14 -23.00 -8.39 -17.56
CA SER A 14 -24.18 -8.90 -18.24
C SER A 14 -25.45 -8.51 -17.46
N LYS A 15 -26.58 -8.45 -18.15
CA LYS A 15 -27.90 -8.32 -17.50
C LYS A 15 -28.30 -9.62 -16.78
N ASP A 16 -27.90 -10.77 -17.32
CA ASP A 16 -28.09 -12.09 -16.71
C ASP A 16 -26.74 -12.84 -16.66
N PRO A 17 -26.05 -12.86 -15.51
CA PRO A 17 -24.74 -13.47 -15.40
C PRO A 17 -24.74 -14.99 -15.21
N ARG A 18 -25.93 -15.65 -15.09
CA ARG A 18 -26.06 -17.05 -14.68
C ARG A 18 -25.31 -18.02 -15.56
N GLU A 19 -25.32 -17.80 -16.86
CA GLU A 19 -24.65 -18.69 -17.83
C GLU A 19 -23.12 -18.60 -17.69
N ALA A 20 -22.55 -17.37 -17.63
CA ALA A 20 -21.12 -17.19 -17.43
C ALA A 20 -20.65 -17.75 -16.09
N LEU A 21 -21.42 -17.57 -15.01
CA LEU A 21 -21.11 -18.12 -13.69
C LEU A 21 -21.10 -19.64 -13.70
N LYS A 22 -22.06 -20.29 -14.40
CA LYS A 22 -22.06 -21.74 -14.57
C LYS A 22 -20.83 -22.27 -15.33
N LEU A 23 -20.40 -21.55 -16.37
CA LEU A 23 -19.18 -21.90 -17.11
C LEU A 23 -17.91 -21.68 -16.29
N LEU A 24 -17.86 -20.63 -15.45
CA LEU A 24 -16.78 -20.43 -14.47
C LEU A 24 -16.68 -21.62 -13.49
N ASP A 25 -17.81 -22.11 -12.99
CA ASP A 25 -17.83 -23.26 -12.08
C ASP A 25 -17.38 -24.57 -12.75
N GLN A 26 -17.51 -24.66 -14.08
CA GLN A 26 -16.95 -25.73 -14.89
C GLN A 26 -15.47 -25.57 -15.21
N GLY A 27 -14.84 -24.48 -14.76
CA GLY A 27 -13.41 -24.21 -14.95
C GLY A 27 -13.03 -23.62 -16.30
N LEU A 28 -14.01 -23.14 -17.10
CA LEU A 28 -13.72 -22.51 -18.38
C LEU A 28 -12.97 -21.18 -18.19
N ALA A 29 -11.99 -20.92 -19.06
CA ALA A 29 -11.26 -19.68 -19.07
C ALA A 29 -12.12 -18.50 -19.57
N ARG A 30 -11.84 -17.28 -19.07
CA ARG A 30 -12.58 -16.05 -19.42
C ARG A 30 -12.74 -15.82 -20.93
N PRO A 31 -11.71 -16.01 -21.80
CA PRO A 31 -11.85 -15.86 -23.25
C PRO A 31 -12.84 -16.85 -23.87
N GLU A 32 -12.90 -18.08 -23.34
CA GLU A 32 -13.82 -19.11 -23.82
C GLU A 32 -15.26 -18.78 -23.40
N ILE A 33 -15.47 -18.28 -22.19
CA ILE A 33 -16.78 -17.82 -21.71
C ILE A 33 -17.28 -16.67 -22.60
N LEU A 34 -16.40 -15.66 -22.85
CA LEU A 34 -16.74 -14.56 -23.74
C LEU A 34 -17.16 -15.05 -25.13
N LYS A 35 -16.42 -16.02 -25.72
CA LYS A 35 -16.71 -16.58 -27.04
C LYS A 35 -18.04 -17.32 -27.07
N LYS A 36 -18.38 -18.04 -25.99
CA LYS A 36 -19.62 -18.84 -25.92
C LYS A 36 -20.86 -18.01 -25.60
N THR A 37 -20.73 -17.00 -24.72
CA THR A 37 -21.90 -16.31 -24.16
C THR A 37 -21.96 -14.84 -24.56
N GLY A 38 -20.89 -14.24 -25.08
CA GLY A 38 -20.76 -12.81 -25.25
C GLY A 38 -20.60 -12.03 -23.94
N GLN A 39 -20.50 -12.71 -22.79
CA GLN A 39 -20.43 -12.09 -21.47
C GLN A 39 -18.98 -11.94 -21.01
N ILE A 40 -18.65 -10.77 -20.45
CA ILE A 40 -17.30 -10.47 -19.97
C ILE A 40 -17.23 -10.76 -18.47
N VAL A 41 -16.35 -11.67 -18.08
CA VAL A 41 -16.01 -11.90 -16.69
C VAL A 41 -14.93 -10.90 -16.29
N GLY A 42 -15.25 -9.96 -15.40
CA GLY A 42 -14.33 -8.95 -14.89
C GLY A 42 -13.50 -9.45 -13.71
N VAL A 43 -14.16 -10.14 -12.76
CA VAL A 43 -13.54 -10.64 -11.52
C VAL A 43 -14.07 -12.05 -11.26
N GLU A 44 -13.21 -12.93 -10.73
CA GLU A 44 -13.53 -14.31 -10.41
C GLU A 44 -13.09 -14.63 -8.98
N LYS A 45 -14.04 -15.03 -8.13
CA LYS A 45 -13.86 -15.51 -6.75
C LYS A 45 -12.87 -14.67 -5.92
N ALA A 46 -12.90 -13.34 -6.09
CA ALA A 46 -12.00 -12.47 -5.36
C ALA A 46 -12.34 -12.46 -3.86
N SER A 47 -11.33 -12.72 -3.03
CA SER A 47 -11.43 -12.64 -1.58
C SER A 47 -10.23 -11.86 -1.04
N LEU A 48 -10.49 -10.77 -0.32
CA LEU A 48 -9.49 -10.00 0.42
C LEU A 48 -10.16 -9.18 1.52
N GLU A 49 -9.38 -8.79 2.50
CA GLU A 49 -9.83 -7.91 3.59
C GLU A 49 -8.90 -6.70 3.69
N VAL A 50 -9.50 -5.52 3.80
CA VAL A 50 -8.77 -4.26 4.04
C VAL A 50 -9.12 -3.77 5.45
N ASN A 51 -8.10 -3.55 6.28
CA ASN A 51 -8.29 -3.06 7.63
C ASN A 51 -8.36 -1.54 7.66
N LYS A 52 -8.93 -1.02 8.75
CA LYS A 52 -8.99 0.44 8.97
C LYS A 52 -7.59 1.05 9.00
N GLY A 53 -7.39 2.12 8.23
CA GLY A 53 -6.10 2.81 8.14
C GLY A 53 -5.08 2.13 7.21
N GLU A 54 -5.42 1.04 6.53
CA GLU A 54 -4.55 0.43 5.52
C GLU A 54 -4.62 1.15 4.16
N ILE A 55 -3.54 1.05 3.42
CA ILE A 55 -3.47 1.37 1.99
C ILE A 55 -3.37 0.05 1.23
N CYS A 56 -4.48 -0.39 0.64
CA CYS A 56 -4.54 -1.58 -0.19
C CYS A 56 -4.34 -1.21 -1.67
N VAL A 57 -3.33 -1.77 -2.32
CA VAL A 57 -3.05 -1.53 -3.74
C VAL A 57 -3.49 -2.72 -4.56
N LEU A 58 -4.32 -2.48 -5.59
CA LEU A 58 -4.70 -3.49 -6.58
C LEU A 58 -3.79 -3.35 -7.79
N MET A 59 -3.00 -4.38 -8.06
CA MET A 59 -2.01 -4.40 -9.14
C MET A 59 -2.28 -5.52 -10.17
N GLY A 60 -1.63 -5.42 -11.31
CA GLY A 60 -1.69 -6.42 -12.38
C GLY A 60 -1.77 -5.78 -13.76
N LEU A 61 -1.65 -6.56 -14.82
CA LEU A 61 -1.70 -6.09 -16.20
C LEU A 61 -3.07 -5.50 -16.57
N SER A 62 -3.12 -4.78 -17.70
CA SER A 62 -4.39 -4.28 -18.25
C SER A 62 -5.38 -5.42 -18.45
N GLY A 63 -6.65 -5.20 -18.11
CA GLY A 63 -7.70 -6.24 -18.21
C GLY A 63 -7.72 -7.28 -17.09
N SER A 64 -6.83 -7.20 -16.07
CA SER A 64 -6.82 -8.15 -14.94
C SER A 64 -7.98 -8.01 -13.95
N GLY A 65 -8.83 -6.98 -14.08
CA GLY A 65 -10.04 -6.82 -13.24
C GLY A 65 -9.93 -5.80 -12.10
N LYS A 66 -8.78 -5.12 -11.92
CA LYS A 66 -8.51 -4.16 -10.83
C LYS A 66 -9.59 -3.10 -10.64
N SER A 67 -9.80 -2.28 -11.67
CA SER A 67 -10.82 -1.22 -11.64
C SER A 67 -12.24 -1.80 -11.50
N SER A 68 -12.46 -3.02 -12.01
CA SER A 68 -13.75 -3.70 -11.83
C SER A 68 -13.99 -4.05 -10.37
N LEU A 69 -12.98 -4.59 -9.67
CA LEU A 69 -13.04 -4.92 -8.26
C LEU A 69 -13.17 -3.64 -7.40
N LEU A 70 -12.34 -2.62 -7.65
CA LEU A 70 -12.39 -1.33 -6.96
C LEU A 70 -13.80 -0.72 -7.01
N ARG A 71 -14.40 -0.69 -8.20
CA ARG A 71 -15.71 -0.08 -8.44
C ARG A 71 -16.89 -0.85 -7.84
N CYS A 72 -16.69 -2.07 -7.36
CA CYS A 72 -17.70 -2.79 -6.57
C CYS A 72 -17.88 -2.14 -5.19
N ILE A 73 -16.81 -1.59 -4.58
CA ILE A 73 -16.85 -1.05 -3.21
C ILE A 73 -17.87 0.10 -3.10
N ASN A 74 -17.98 0.93 -4.14
CA ASN A 74 -18.97 2.01 -4.19
C ASN A 74 -20.22 1.66 -5.01
N GLY A 75 -20.39 0.39 -5.38
CA GLY A 75 -21.54 -0.12 -6.13
C GLY A 75 -21.67 0.42 -7.56
N LEU A 76 -20.58 0.97 -8.16
CA LEU A 76 -20.57 1.33 -9.58
C LEU A 76 -20.57 0.10 -10.48
N ASN A 77 -19.93 -0.99 -10.02
CA ASN A 77 -20.08 -2.30 -10.61
C ASN A 77 -20.91 -3.20 -9.68
N THR A 78 -21.80 -3.96 -10.26
CA THR A 78 -22.64 -4.90 -9.53
C THR A 78 -21.87 -6.19 -9.27
N VAL A 79 -21.90 -6.65 -8.02
CA VAL A 79 -21.44 -7.99 -7.65
C VAL A 79 -22.43 -9.01 -8.21
N SER A 80 -21.94 -9.93 -9.05
CA SER A 80 -22.78 -10.96 -9.69
C SER A 80 -22.98 -12.17 -8.79
N ARG A 81 -22.00 -12.49 -7.95
CA ARG A 81 -22.05 -13.56 -6.93
C ARG A 81 -21.03 -13.25 -5.82
N GLY A 82 -21.25 -13.79 -4.62
CA GLY A 82 -20.45 -13.54 -3.43
C GLY A 82 -20.98 -12.38 -2.61
N SER A 83 -20.17 -11.90 -1.67
CA SER A 83 -20.54 -10.82 -0.77
C SER A 83 -19.44 -9.77 -0.66
N LEU A 84 -19.82 -8.51 -0.54
CA LEU A 84 -18.92 -7.39 -0.35
C LEU A 84 -19.41 -6.55 0.83
N PHE A 85 -18.73 -6.67 1.93
CA PHE A 85 -19.07 -5.94 3.14
C PHE A 85 -18.23 -4.68 3.29
N VAL A 86 -18.87 -3.58 3.64
CA VAL A 86 -18.22 -2.32 4.02
C VAL A 86 -18.76 -1.89 5.38
N GLU A 87 -17.86 -1.63 6.31
CA GLU A 87 -18.22 -1.19 7.66
C GLU A 87 -18.64 0.28 7.69
N HIS A 88 -19.75 0.57 8.37
CA HIS A 88 -20.22 1.92 8.64
C HIS A 88 -20.86 1.97 10.04
N GLU A 89 -20.33 2.83 10.91
CA GLU A 89 -20.81 3.03 12.28
C GLU A 89 -20.98 1.70 13.08
N GLY A 90 -19.99 0.79 12.94
CA GLY A 90 -19.98 -0.51 13.62
C GLY A 90 -20.85 -1.59 12.97
N LYS A 91 -21.52 -1.29 11.83
CA LYS A 91 -22.35 -2.26 11.09
C LYS A 91 -21.69 -2.64 9.78
N GLN A 92 -21.78 -3.91 9.41
CA GLN A 92 -21.34 -4.43 8.11
C GLN A 92 -22.50 -4.29 7.11
N ILE A 93 -22.32 -3.46 6.08
CA ILE A 93 -23.29 -3.27 4.99
C ILE A 93 -22.83 -4.12 3.80
N ASN A 94 -23.63 -5.07 3.35
CA ASN A 94 -23.33 -5.84 2.16
C ASN A 94 -23.72 -5.04 0.89
N ILE A 95 -22.71 -4.48 0.23
CA ILE A 95 -22.91 -3.65 -0.99
C ILE A 95 -23.57 -4.44 -2.11
N ALA A 96 -23.38 -5.76 -2.18
CA ALA A 96 -24.04 -6.59 -3.20
C ALA A 96 -25.58 -6.57 -3.12
N ASN A 97 -26.13 -6.36 -1.92
CA ASN A 97 -27.55 -6.46 -1.64
C ASN A 97 -28.11 -5.24 -0.87
N CYS A 98 -27.36 -4.13 -0.78
CA CYS A 98 -27.80 -2.95 -0.05
C CYS A 98 -28.95 -2.23 -0.77
N THR A 99 -29.77 -1.55 0.00
CA THR A 99 -30.83 -0.68 -0.52
C THR A 99 -30.25 0.55 -1.25
N PRO A 100 -31.02 1.15 -2.20
CA PRO A 100 -30.60 2.40 -2.83
C PRO A 100 -30.30 3.53 -1.84
N ALA A 101 -30.98 3.58 -0.71
CA ALA A 101 -30.77 4.57 0.36
C ALA A 101 -29.43 4.35 1.07
N GLU A 102 -29.10 3.11 1.43
CA GLU A 102 -27.79 2.73 2.01
C GLU A 102 -26.66 3.03 1.04
N LEU A 103 -26.80 2.66 -0.24
CA LEU A 103 -25.79 2.94 -1.25
C LEU A 103 -25.56 4.45 -1.44
N LYS A 104 -26.62 5.25 -1.46
CA LYS A 104 -26.53 6.70 -1.52
C LYS A 104 -25.80 7.26 -0.30
N MET A 105 -26.13 6.79 0.90
CA MET A 105 -25.46 7.18 2.15
C MET A 105 -23.97 6.83 2.09
N MET A 106 -23.60 5.61 1.67
CA MET A 106 -22.20 5.18 1.52
C MET A 106 -21.45 6.11 0.57
N ARG A 107 -21.99 6.42 -0.60
CA ARG A 107 -21.37 7.30 -1.61
C ARG A 107 -21.27 8.78 -1.20
N THR A 108 -22.14 9.26 -0.32
CA THR A 108 -22.13 10.66 0.11
C THR A 108 -21.31 10.91 1.36
N LYS A 109 -21.20 9.93 2.27
CA LYS A 109 -20.57 10.14 3.58
C LYS A 109 -19.36 9.26 3.83
N ARG A 110 -19.34 8.01 3.33
CA ARG A 110 -18.36 7.01 3.73
C ARG A 110 -17.24 6.81 2.72
N ILE A 111 -17.56 6.90 1.42
CA ILE A 111 -16.67 6.55 0.32
C ILE A 111 -16.49 7.73 -0.61
N ALA A 112 -15.27 8.18 -0.82
CA ALA A 112 -14.92 9.10 -1.90
C ALA A 112 -14.14 8.36 -2.99
N MET A 113 -14.21 8.85 -4.25
CA MET A 113 -13.52 8.22 -5.37
C MET A 113 -12.82 9.22 -6.28
N VAL A 114 -11.57 8.91 -6.61
CA VAL A 114 -10.80 9.51 -7.70
C VAL A 114 -10.90 8.59 -8.92
N PHE A 115 -11.35 9.13 -10.04
CA PHE A 115 -11.58 8.37 -11.28
C PHE A 115 -10.40 8.51 -12.23
N GLN A 116 -10.07 7.47 -12.95
CA GLN A 116 -9.02 7.43 -13.96
C GLN A 116 -9.19 8.51 -15.05
N LYS A 117 -10.42 8.75 -15.54
CA LYS A 117 -10.76 9.79 -16.51
C LYS A 117 -11.28 11.08 -15.82
N PHE A 118 -10.78 11.38 -14.63
CA PHE A 118 -11.05 12.57 -13.79
C PHE A 118 -12.53 12.79 -13.42
N ALA A 119 -13.48 12.45 -14.28
CA ALA A 119 -14.92 12.60 -14.11
C ALA A 119 -15.32 14.00 -13.59
N LEU A 120 -14.67 15.04 -14.11
CA LEU A 120 -15.00 16.42 -13.82
C LEU A 120 -16.23 16.84 -14.61
N MET A 121 -17.06 17.68 -14.01
CA MET A 121 -18.23 18.28 -14.65
C MET A 121 -17.76 19.43 -15.54
N PRO A 122 -17.84 19.33 -16.88
CA PRO A 122 -17.21 20.28 -17.79
C PRO A 122 -17.84 21.69 -17.73
N TRP A 123 -19.10 21.77 -17.29
CA TRP A 123 -19.79 23.04 -17.13
C TRP A 123 -19.54 23.75 -15.80
N LEU A 124 -18.88 23.09 -14.83
CA LEU A 124 -18.54 23.64 -13.53
C LEU A 124 -17.09 24.14 -13.50
N THR A 125 -16.86 25.20 -12.73
CA THR A 125 -15.48 25.64 -12.45
C THR A 125 -14.75 24.64 -11.55
N VAL A 126 -13.43 24.76 -11.46
CA VAL A 126 -12.59 23.96 -10.54
C VAL A 126 -13.14 24.00 -9.11
N ARG A 127 -13.39 25.21 -8.58
CA ARG A 127 -13.99 25.41 -7.24
C ARG A 127 -15.31 24.67 -7.08
N LYS A 128 -16.21 24.75 -8.05
CA LYS A 128 -17.50 24.08 -8.01
C LYS A 128 -17.39 22.58 -8.14
N ASN A 129 -16.45 22.07 -8.96
CA ASN A 129 -16.15 20.63 -9.04
C ASN A 129 -15.71 20.07 -7.69
N ILE A 130 -14.80 20.75 -6.98
CA ILE A 130 -14.34 20.33 -5.64
C ILE A 130 -15.47 20.44 -4.61
N SER A 131 -16.28 21.52 -4.67
CA SER A 131 -17.39 21.76 -3.75
C SER A 131 -18.56 20.77 -3.91
N PHE A 132 -18.70 20.11 -5.05
CA PHE A 132 -19.89 19.34 -5.41
C PHE A 132 -20.24 18.25 -4.39
N GLY A 133 -19.26 17.46 -3.94
CA GLY A 133 -19.49 16.43 -2.93
C GLY A 133 -19.96 17.00 -1.58
N LEU A 134 -19.38 18.12 -1.17
CA LEU A 134 -19.77 18.83 0.06
C LEU A 134 -21.20 19.41 -0.02
N GLU A 135 -21.61 19.83 -1.22
CA GLU A 135 -22.97 20.28 -1.48
C GLU A 135 -23.98 19.14 -1.36
N MET A 136 -23.65 17.97 -1.89
CA MET A 136 -24.46 16.76 -1.73
C MET A 136 -24.55 16.26 -0.29
N GLN A 137 -23.55 16.59 0.56
CA GLN A 137 -23.58 16.37 2.01
C GLN A 137 -24.44 17.40 2.77
N GLY A 138 -24.91 18.46 2.09
CA GLY A 138 -25.69 19.54 2.71
C GLY A 138 -24.87 20.51 3.56
N ARG A 139 -23.55 20.59 3.38
CA ARG A 139 -22.70 21.51 4.17
C ARG A 139 -22.97 22.97 3.83
N PRO A 140 -22.96 23.88 4.84
CA PRO A 140 -23.14 25.30 4.63
C PRO A 140 -22.11 25.91 3.66
N GLU A 141 -22.52 26.92 2.89
CA GLU A 141 -21.65 27.52 1.85
C GLU A 141 -20.34 28.07 2.43
N LYS A 142 -20.36 28.68 3.60
CA LYS A 142 -19.17 29.23 4.26
C LYS A 142 -18.15 28.15 4.55
N GLU A 143 -18.58 27.01 5.10
CA GLU A 143 -17.74 25.85 5.38
C GLU A 143 -17.19 25.23 4.09
N ARG A 144 -18.04 25.08 3.07
CA ARG A 144 -17.61 24.58 1.76
C ARG A 144 -16.51 25.43 1.14
N ARG A 145 -16.64 26.76 1.20
CA ARG A 145 -15.61 27.68 0.67
C ARG A 145 -14.28 27.48 1.32
N GLN A 146 -14.25 27.40 2.66
CA GLN A 146 -13.01 27.19 3.42
C GLN A 146 -12.34 25.87 3.06
N LEU A 147 -13.09 24.74 3.11
CA LEU A 147 -12.57 23.42 2.77
C LEU A 147 -12.06 23.33 1.33
N VAL A 148 -12.76 23.96 0.39
CA VAL A 148 -12.35 23.99 -1.02
C VAL A 148 -11.05 24.79 -1.20
N ASP A 149 -10.90 25.94 -0.54
CA ASP A 149 -9.69 26.76 -0.63
C ASP A 149 -8.48 26.02 -0.03
N GLU A 150 -8.64 25.31 1.09
CA GLU A 150 -7.60 24.43 1.67
C GLU A 150 -7.17 23.32 0.69
N LYS A 151 -8.14 22.67 0.00
CA LYS A 151 -7.80 21.60 -0.96
C LYS A 151 -7.21 22.15 -2.26
N LEU A 152 -7.59 23.33 -2.69
CA LEU A 152 -6.97 24.03 -3.82
C LEU A 152 -5.50 24.38 -3.55
N GLU A 153 -5.19 24.81 -2.34
CA GLU A 153 -3.81 25.07 -1.90
C GLU A 153 -3.00 23.79 -1.88
N LEU A 154 -3.53 22.72 -1.27
CA LEU A 154 -2.90 21.39 -1.20
C LEU A 154 -2.45 20.87 -2.57
N VAL A 155 -3.29 21.05 -3.60
CA VAL A 155 -2.96 20.56 -4.96
C VAL A 155 -2.31 21.61 -5.86
N GLY A 156 -1.96 22.80 -5.34
CA GLY A 156 -1.32 23.88 -6.07
C GLY A 156 -2.18 24.50 -7.19
N LEU A 157 -3.50 24.55 -7.02
CA LEU A 157 -4.44 25.06 -8.04
C LEU A 157 -5.22 26.30 -7.62
N THR A 158 -4.80 27.04 -6.60
CA THR A 158 -5.50 28.23 -6.06
C THR A 158 -5.79 29.27 -7.15
N GLN A 159 -4.83 29.50 -8.07
CA GLN A 159 -5.00 30.51 -9.16
C GLN A 159 -6.02 30.04 -10.22
N TRP A 160 -6.28 28.74 -10.31
CA TRP A 160 -7.14 28.12 -11.33
C TRP A 160 -8.58 27.90 -10.86
N ARG A 161 -8.91 28.32 -9.64
CA ARG A 161 -10.20 28.06 -8.98
C ARG A 161 -11.45 28.43 -9.79
N ASN A 162 -11.35 29.45 -10.65
CA ASN A 162 -12.47 29.95 -11.46
C ASN A 162 -12.46 29.40 -12.90
N LYS A 163 -11.44 28.63 -13.28
CA LYS A 163 -11.32 28.01 -14.60
C LYS A 163 -12.20 26.77 -14.72
N LYS A 164 -12.56 26.40 -15.95
CA LYS A 164 -13.27 25.16 -16.28
C LYS A 164 -12.29 24.05 -16.63
N PRO A 165 -12.73 22.77 -16.59
CA PRO A 165 -11.86 21.63 -16.91
C PRO A 165 -11.19 21.68 -18.27
N ASP A 166 -11.85 22.20 -19.30
CA ASP A 166 -11.35 22.35 -20.66
C ASP A 166 -10.20 23.37 -20.78
N GLU A 167 -10.05 24.27 -19.79
CA GLU A 167 -8.96 25.25 -19.70
C GLU A 167 -7.73 24.70 -18.95
N LEU A 168 -7.73 23.39 -18.54
CA LEU A 168 -6.70 22.75 -17.73
C LEU A 168 -5.99 21.64 -18.47
N SER A 169 -4.70 21.45 -18.19
CA SER A 169 -3.97 20.26 -18.63
C SER A 169 -4.53 18.98 -17.95
N GLY A 170 -4.27 17.80 -18.52
CA GLY A 170 -4.72 16.52 -17.95
C GLY A 170 -4.24 16.31 -16.50
N GLY A 171 -2.97 16.64 -16.21
CA GLY A 171 -2.44 16.57 -14.85
C GLY A 171 -3.12 17.55 -13.88
N MET A 172 -3.52 18.75 -14.33
CA MET A 172 -4.30 19.68 -13.52
C MET A 172 -5.71 19.15 -13.27
N GLN A 173 -6.37 18.57 -14.28
CA GLN A 173 -7.67 17.94 -14.11
C GLN A 173 -7.61 16.77 -13.10
N GLN A 174 -6.56 15.98 -13.11
CA GLN A 174 -6.31 14.90 -12.16
C GLN A 174 -6.19 15.43 -10.74
N ARG A 175 -5.44 16.52 -10.54
CA ARG A 175 -5.32 17.21 -9.24
C ARG A 175 -6.66 17.77 -8.75
N VAL A 176 -7.50 18.28 -9.63
CA VAL A 176 -8.88 18.70 -9.27
C VAL A 176 -9.72 17.50 -8.80
N GLY A 177 -9.63 16.36 -9.49
CA GLY A 177 -10.29 15.11 -9.09
C GLY A 177 -9.86 14.63 -7.71
N LEU A 178 -8.55 14.70 -7.43
CA LEU A 178 -7.98 14.37 -6.12
C LEU A 178 -8.48 15.33 -5.02
N ALA A 179 -8.41 16.65 -5.27
CA ALA A 179 -8.90 17.66 -4.33
C ALA A 179 -10.39 17.48 -4.02
N ARG A 180 -11.21 17.13 -5.03
CA ARG A 180 -12.63 16.83 -4.86
C ARG A 180 -12.88 15.66 -3.93
N ALA A 181 -12.12 14.56 -4.10
CA ALA A 181 -12.25 13.38 -3.26
C ALA A 181 -11.79 13.66 -1.82
N LEU A 182 -10.67 14.36 -1.65
CA LEU A 182 -10.14 14.75 -0.34
C LEU A 182 -11.01 15.75 0.41
N ALA A 183 -11.77 16.60 -0.32
CA ALA A 183 -12.69 17.56 0.29
C ALA A 183 -13.87 16.90 1.01
N MET A 184 -14.32 15.74 0.54
CA MET A 184 -15.45 15.00 1.14
C MET A 184 -15.21 14.49 2.55
N ASP A 185 -13.96 14.43 2.98
CA ASP A 185 -13.53 13.91 4.28
C ASP A 185 -14.03 12.48 4.58
N ALA A 186 -14.23 11.68 3.54
CA ALA A 186 -14.66 10.29 3.65
C ALA A 186 -13.60 9.43 4.36
N ASP A 187 -14.03 8.37 5.05
CA ASP A 187 -13.13 7.43 5.73
C ASP A 187 -12.45 6.45 4.78
N ILE A 188 -13.11 6.16 3.66
CA ILE A 188 -12.62 5.27 2.61
C ILE A 188 -12.40 6.07 1.33
N LEU A 189 -11.18 6.01 0.81
CA LEU A 189 -10.79 6.68 -0.41
C LEU A 189 -10.45 5.63 -1.47
N LEU A 190 -11.24 5.61 -2.55
CA LEU A 190 -11.01 4.76 -3.71
C LEU A 190 -10.29 5.58 -4.79
N MET A 191 -9.25 5.02 -5.38
CA MET A 191 -8.48 5.71 -6.41
C MET A 191 -8.21 4.78 -7.60
N ASP A 192 -8.68 5.17 -8.78
CA ASP A 192 -8.48 4.42 -10.01
C ASP A 192 -7.38 5.11 -10.83
N GLU A 193 -6.13 4.61 -10.74
CA GLU A 193 -4.91 5.16 -11.35
C GLU A 193 -4.72 6.68 -11.08
N PRO A 194 -4.66 7.11 -9.79
CA PRO A 194 -4.75 8.53 -9.42
C PRO A 194 -3.56 9.38 -9.88
N PHE A 195 -2.45 8.79 -10.27
CA PHE A 195 -1.21 9.51 -10.59
C PHE A 195 -0.72 9.28 -12.02
N SER A 196 -1.47 8.55 -12.85
CA SER A 196 -1.02 8.10 -14.18
C SER A 196 -0.77 9.22 -15.19
N ALA A 197 -1.49 10.36 -15.08
CA ALA A 197 -1.34 11.51 -15.99
C ALA A 197 -0.48 12.64 -15.40
N LEU A 198 0.27 12.38 -14.32
CA LEU A 198 1.13 13.37 -13.67
C LEU A 198 2.60 13.21 -14.11
N ASP A 199 3.28 14.34 -14.21
CA ASP A 199 4.73 14.34 -14.35
C ASP A 199 5.40 13.80 -13.06
N PRO A 200 6.65 13.26 -13.17
CA PRO A 200 7.29 12.55 -12.06
C PRO A 200 7.45 13.37 -10.77
N LEU A 201 7.78 14.65 -10.88
CA LEU A 201 8.00 15.52 -9.71
C LEU A 201 6.70 15.79 -8.95
N ILE A 202 5.64 16.13 -9.68
CA ILE A 202 4.31 16.38 -9.10
C ILE A 202 3.74 15.09 -8.51
N ARG A 203 3.91 13.96 -9.22
CA ARG A 203 3.51 12.64 -8.74
C ARG A 203 4.12 12.32 -7.39
N GLN A 204 5.45 12.47 -7.27
CA GLN A 204 6.17 12.19 -6.04
C GLN A 204 5.67 13.06 -4.87
N GLY A 205 5.53 14.37 -5.09
CA GLY A 205 5.03 15.29 -4.06
C GLY A 205 3.63 14.91 -3.58
N LEU A 206 2.69 14.60 -4.49
CA LEU A 206 1.33 14.21 -4.12
C LEU A 206 1.26 12.84 -3.44
N GLN A 207 2.14 11.90 -3.80
CA GLN A 207 2.27 10.62 -3.10
C GLN A 207 2.73 10.81 -1.65
N ASP A 208 3.75 11.67 -1.44
CA ASP A 208 4.26 11.96 -0.10
C ASP A 208 3.20 12.67 0.77
N GLU A 209 2.47 13.63 0.20
CA GLU A 209 1.33 14.26 0.86
C GLU A 209 0.21 13.28 1.20
N LEU A 210 -0.10 12.34 0.30
CA LEU A 210 -1.09 11.29 0.55
C LEU A 210 -0.70 10.42 1.74
N LEU A 211 0.57 10.03 1.86
CA LEU A 211 1.10 9.27 2.99
C LEU A 211 1.00 10.05 4.31
N VAL A 212 1.35 11.35 4.29
CA VAL A 212 1.22 12.22 5.47
C VAL A 212 -0.25 12.34 5.90
N LEU A 213 -1.15 12.58 4.97
CA LEU A 213 -2.59 12.67 5.24
C LEU A 213 -3.15 11.35 5.77
N GLN A 214 -2.77 10.23 5.17
CA GLN A 214 -3.23 8.91 5.59
C GLN A 214 -2.78 8.59 7.02
N LYS A 215 -1.50 8.82 7.35
CA LYS A 215 -0.97 8.64 8.71
C LYS A 215 -1.67 9.54 9.73
N LYS A 216 -1.88 10.82 9.39
CA LYS A 216 -2.51 11.80 10.30
C LYS A 216 -3.98 11.53 10.54
N LEU A 217 -4.72 11.14 9.50
CA LEU A 217 -6.19 11.02 9.53
C LEU A 217 -6.66 9.56 9.62
N HIS A 218 -5.73 8.58 9.60
CA HIS A 218 -6.03 7.14 9.60
C HIS A 218 -7.07 6.72 8.54
N LYS A 219 -7.05 7.39 7.37
CA LYS A 219 -7.95 7.06 6.26
C LYS A 219 -7.59 5.69 5.68
N THR A 220 -8.59 4.93 5.28
CA THR A 220 -8.41 3.68 4.53
C THR A 220 -8.42 3.99 3.04
N ILE A 221 -7.42 3.50 2.32
CA ILE A 221 -7.25 3.78 0.89
C ILE A 221 -7.24 2.46 0.14
N VAL A 222 -8.03 2.37 -0.93
CA VAL A 222 -7.90 1.28 -1.92
C VAL A 222 -7.63 1.93 -3.26
N PHE A 223 -6.48 1.61 -3.86
CA PHE A 223 -6.18 2.21 -5.15
C PHE A 223 -5.63 1.22 -6.16
N VAL A 224 -5.86 1.51 -7.43
CA VAL A 224 -5.35 0.78 -8.57
C VAL A 224 -4.09 1.45 -9.07
N SER A 225 -3.02 0.68 -9.24
CA SER A 225 -1.82 1.10 -9.96
C SER A 225 -1.36 0.02 -10.94
N HIS A 226 -0.66 0.43 -11.98
CA HIS A 226 0.13 -0.44 -12.86
C HIS A 226 1.63 -0.24 -12.64
N ASP A 227 2.01 0.71 -11.79
CA ASP A 227 3.38 1.04 -11.41
C ASP A 227 3.71 0.33 -10.09
N LEU A 228 4.68 -0.60 -10.16
CA LEU A 228 5.06 -1.40 -9.00
C LEU A 228 5.79 -0.57 -7.94
N ASP A 229 6.65 0.37 -8.35
CA ASP A 229 7.38 1.23 -7.40
C ASP A 229 6.40 2.10 -6.61
N GLU A 230 5.33 2.57 -7.25
CA GLU A 230 4.23 3.28 -6.60
C GLU A 230 3.53 2.39 -5.56
N ALA A 231 3.20 1.16 -5.94
CA ALA A 231 2.53 0.22 -5.03
C ALA A 231 3.39 -0.14 -3.83
N LEU A 232 4.68 -0.37 -4.04
CA LEU A 232 5.64 -0.70 -2.99
C LEU A 232 5.92 0.50 -2.06
N LYS A 233 5.90 1.73 -2.60
CA LYS A 233 6.08 2.95 -1.82
C LYS A 233 4.86 3.26 -0.94
N LEU A 234 3.66 3.11 -1.48
CA LEU A 234 2.42 3.59 -0.84
C LEU A 234 1.67 2.49 -0.10
N GLY A 235 1.69 1.26 -0.64
CA GLY A 235 0.87 0.16 -0.15
C GLY A 235 1.33 -0.39 1.20
N THR A 236 0.41 -0.53 2.14
CA THR A 236 0.62 -1.37 3.32
C THR A 236 0.33 -2.83 2.99
N ARG A 237 -0.55 -3.07 2.00
CA ARG A 237 -0.81 -4.36 1.39
C ARG A 237 -1.03 -4.23 -0.11
N ILE A 238 -0.59 -5.23 -0.86
CA ILE A 238 -0.72 -5.26 -2.32
C ILE A 238 -1.44 -6.54 -2.73
N ALA A 239 -2.48 -6.40 -3.58
CA ALA A 239 -3.18 -7.50 -4.21
C ALA A 239 -2.76 -7.57 -5.69
N ILE A 240 -2.01 -8.59 -6.07
CA ILE A 240 -1.62 -8.82 -7.47
C ILE A 240 -2.71 -9.64 -8.14
N MET A 241 -3.28 -9.09 -9.21
CA MET A 241 -4.39 -9.68 -9.96
C MET A 241 -3.96 -10.13 -11.36
N LYS A 242 -4.41 -11.31 -11.74
CA LYS A 242 -4.28 -11.87 -13.09
C LYS A 242 -5.60 -12.51 -13.52
N ASP A 243 -6.04 -12.24 -14.73
CA ASP A 243 -7.23 -12.86 -15.32
C ASP A 243 -8.49 -12.86 -14.41
N GLY A 244 -8.71 -11.76 -13.69
CA GLY A 244 -9.85 -11.58 -12.78
C GLY A 244 -9.67 -12.18 -11.39
N ARG A 245 -8.58 -12.88 -11.12
CA ARG A 245 -8.29 -13.54 -9.84
C ARG A 245 -7.22 -12.78 -9.07
N ILE A 246 -7.26 -12.84 -7.75
CA ILE A 246 -6.18 -12.41 -6.88
C ILE A 246 -5.18 -13.57 -6.79
N ILE A 247 -3.95 -13.36 -7.25
CA ILE A 247 -2.88 -14.35 -7.21
C ILE A 247 -2.14 -14.31 -5.89
N GLN A 248 -1.82 -13.09 -5.42
CA GLN A 248 -1.17 -12.89 -4.12
C GLN A 248 -1.73 -11.63 -3.45
N TYR A 249 -1.92 -11.68 -2.12
CA TYR A 249 -2.30 -10.54 -1.30
C TYR A 249 -1.47 -10.53 -0.04
N SER A 250 -0.46 -9.66 0.02
CA SER A 250 0.53 -9.62 1.09
C SER A 250 1.05 -8.21 1.34
N VAL A 251 1.92 -8.07 2.33
CA VAL A 251 2.75 -6.86 2.52
C VAL A 251 3.79 -6.76 1.40
N PRO A 252 4.29 -5.55 1.06
CA PRO A 252 5.25 -5.32 -0.02
C PRO A 252 6.49 -6.23 0.04
N GLU A 253 7.09 -6.36 1.21
CA GLU A 253 8.29 -7.17 1.41
C GLU A 253 8.06 -8.65 1.06
N GLU A 254 6.92 -9.21 1.49
CA GLU A 254 6.57 -10.61 1.21
C GLU A 254 6.36 -10.87 -0.28
N ILE A 255 5.81 -9.90 -1.03
CA ILE A 255 5.65 -10.02 -2.48
C ILE A 255 6.99 -10.06 -3.18
N VAL A 256 7.98 -9.28 -2.70
CA VAL A 256 9.32 -9.24 -3.29
C VAL A 256 10.14 -10.46 -2.92
N LEU A 257 10.08 -10.89 -1.64
CA LEU A 257 10.87 -12.01 -1.13
C LEU A 257 10.29 -13.39 -1.49
N ASN A 258 8.96 -13.53 -1.42
CA ASN A 258 8.23 -14.80 -1.57
C ASN A 258 7.11 -14.67 -2.63
N PRO A 259 7.44 -14.47 -3.92
CA PRO A 259 6.45 -14.41 -4.98
C PRO A 259 5.70 -15.74 -5.10
N ALA A 260 4.35 -15.68 -5.11
CA ALA A 260 3.48 -16.85 -5.06
C ALA A 260 3.59 -17.75 -6.31
N ASP A 261 3.89 -17.18 -7.47
CA ASP A 261 4.06 -17.90 -8.72
C ASP A 261 5.04 -17.18 -9.67
N GLU A 262 5.30 -17.76 -10.84
CA GLU A 262 6.19 -17.21 -11.86
C GLU A 262 5.68 -15.87 -12.42
N TYR A 263 4.35 -15.65 -12.45
CA TYR A 263 3.80 -14.37 -12.88
C TYR A 263 4.16 -13.25 -11.90
N VAL A 264 4.00 -13.49 -10.60
CA VAL A 264 4.39 -12.53 -9.56
C VAL A 264 5.90 -12.31 -9.57
N ARG A 265 6.69 -13.38 -9.71
CA ARG A 265 8.16 -13.31 -9.80
C ARG A 265 8.61 -12.43 -10.97
N THR A 266 8.02 -12.61 -12.16
CA THR A 266 8.31 -11.77 -13.33
C THR A 266 7.88 -10.33 -13.09
N PHE A 267 6.78 -10.11 -12.35
CA PHE A 267 6.26 -8.78 -12.04
C PHE A 267 7.24 -7.99 -11.15
N VAL A 268 7.86 -8.65 -10.16
CA VAL A 268 8.79 -8.01 -9.22
C VAL A 268 10.26 -8.05 -9.66
N ALA A 269 10.59 -8.76 -10.74
CA ALA A 269 11.98 -8.99 -11.17
C ALA A 269 12.81 -7.72 -11.43
N HIS A 270 12.15 -6.60 -11.74
CA HIS A 270 12.80 -5.32 -12.02
C HIS A 270 12.75 -4.34 -10.84
N THR A 271 12.20 -4.77 -9.70
CA THR A 271 12.11 -3.92 -8.51
C THR A 271 13.47 -3.77 -7.85
N ASN A 272 13.78 -2.55 -7.41
CA ASN A 272 14.96 -2.32 -6.59
C ASN A 272 14.67 -2.70 -5.11
N PRO A 273 15.25 -3.78 -4.57
CA PRO A 273 15.01 -4.23 -3.21
C PRO A 273 15.32 -3.17 -2.16
N LEU A 274 16.26 -2.26 -2.45
CA LEU A 274 16.68 -1.17 -1.54
C LEU A 274 15.55 -0.23 -1.16
N ASN A 275 14.50 -0.15 -1.97
CA ASN A 275 13.39 0.76 -1.74
C ASN A 275 12.22 0.11 -0.98
N VAL A 276 12.28 -1.20 -0.77
CA VAL A 276 11.14 -2.00 -0.25
C VAL A 276 11.49 -2.70 1.04
N LEU A 277 12.68 -3.33 1.07
CA LEU A 277 13.07 -4.19 2.17
C LEU A 277 13.55 -3.39 3.37
N CYS A 278 13.23 -3.88 4.56
CA CYS A 278 13.68 -3.33 5.84
C CYS A 278 14.46 -4.37 6.64
N GLY A 279 15.13 -3.91 7.68
CA GLY A 279 15.95 -4.77 8.54
C GLY A 279 15.19 -5.98 9.07
N ARG A 280 13.92 -5.79 9.48
CA ARG A 280 13.06 -6.86 10.00
C ARG A 280 12.84 -8.00 9.02
N SER A 281 12.66 -7.69 7.74
CA SER A 281 12.43 -8.70 6.69
C SER A 281 13.71 -9.41 6.23
N LEU A 282 14.87 -8.87 6.60
CA LEU A 282 16.17 -9.36 6.15
C LEU A 282 17.00 -10.01 7.27
N MET A 283 16.83 -9.57 8.51
CA MET A 283 17.65 -9.99 9.62
C MET A 283 17.63 -11.51 9.83
N ARG A 284 18.73 -12.05 10.32
CA ARG A 284 18.74 -13.33 10.97
C ARG A 284 18.13 -13.17 12.36
N PRO A 285 16.97 -13.81 12.64
CA PRO A 285 16.30 -13.69 13.94
C PRO A 285 17.23 -14.15 15.07
N ILE A 286 17.06 -13.53 16.24
CA ILE A 286 17.85 -13.89 17.44
C ILE A 286 17.69 -15.35 17.86
N THR A 287 16.56 -15.99 17.51
CA THR A 287 16.29 -17.41 17.72
C THR A 287 17.24 -18.32 16.96
N ASP A 288 17.73 -17.85 15.80
CA ASP A 288 18.57 -18.62 14.87
C ASP A 288 20.06 -18.28 15.06
N CYS A 289 20.38 -17.41 16.02
CA CYS A 289 21.74 -17.04 16.34
C CYS A 289 22.36 -18.01 17.36
N THR A 290 23.65 -18.29 17.18
CA THR A 290 24.41 -19.11 18.15
C THR A 290 24.45 -18.43 19.51
N ARG A 291 24.11 -19.16 20.58
CA ARG A 291 24.13 -18.69 21.97
C ARG A 291 25.15 -19.46 22.80
N ILE A 292 25.79 -18.76 23.75
CA ILE A 292 26.60 -19.34 24.81
C ILE A 292 25.96 -19.02 26.16
N ASN A 293 25.81 -20.00 27.02
CA ASN A 293 25.29 -19.85 28.41
C ASN A 293 23.95 -19.13 28.52
N GLY A 294 23.12 -19.11 27.47
CA GLY A 294 21.80 -18.47 27.44
C GLY A 294 21.80 -16.94 27.43
N SER A 295 22.90 -16.28 27.82
CA SER A 295 23.00 -14.82 27.99
C SER A 295 23.91 -14.12 26.95
N GLN A 296 24.58 -14.88 26.09
CA GLN A 296 25.46 -14.34 25.06
C GLN A 296 25.02 -14.82 23.68
N VAL A 297 24.98 -13.89 22.72
CA VAL A 297 24.64 -14.17 21.32
C VAL A 297 25.82 -13.80 20.43
N CYS A 298 26.18 -14.70 19.53
CA CYS A 298 27.24 -14.47 18.56
C CYS A 298 26.83 -13.44 17.53
N LEU A 299 27.52 -12.30 17.50
CA LEU A 299 27.38 -11.29 16.45
C LEU A 299 28.15 -11.71 15.20
N ASP A 300 29.43 -12.04 15.36
CA ASP A 300 30.30 -12.49 14.28
C ASP A 300 31.28 -13.56 14.77
N PRO A 301 31.16 -14.82 14.28
CA PRO A 301 32.12 -15.89 14.64
C PRO A 301 33.54 -15.61 14.14
N GLY A 302 33.64 -14.91 12.97
CA GLY A 302 34.96 -14.62 12.38
C GLY A 302 35.78 -13.62 13.19
N ASP A 303 35.11 -12.69 13.85
CA ASP A 303 35.70 -11.64 14.68
C ASP A 303 35.59 -11.92 16.18
N ASP A 304 35.21 -13.13 16.58
CA ASP A 304 34.97 -13.51 17.98
C ASP A 304 34.16 -12.44 18.74
N SER A 305 33.07 -12.01 18.10
CA SER A 305 32.22 -10.92 18.61
C SER A 305 30.93 -11.46 19.24
N TRP A 306 30.69 -11.09 20.51
CA TRP A 306 29.58 -11.57 21.33
C TRP A 306 28.80 -10.46 21.99
N ILE A 307 27.47 -10.53 21.88
CA ILE A 307 26.53 -9.61 22.53
C ILE A 307 26.14 -10.18 23.88
N ASP A 308 26.41 -9.44 24.96
CA ASP A 308 25.96 -9.76 26.30
C ASP A 308 24.50 -9.28 26.47
N LEU A 309 23.60 -10.16 26.87
CA LEU A 309 22.19 -9.88 27.03
C LEU A 309 21.77 -9.94 28.52
N ALA A 310 20.82 -9.08 28.89
CA ALA A 310 20.00 -9.20 30.09
C ALA A 310 18.72 -10.00 29.82
N ASP A 311 17.90 -10.16 30.87
CA ASP A 311 16.58 -10.74 30.75
C ASP A 311 15.74 -10.01 29.68
N GLY A 312 14.97 -10.78 28.90
CA GLY A 312 14.18 -10.26 27.79
C GLY A 312 15.00 -9.82 26.58
N ASN A 313 16.23 -10.35 26.39
CA ASN A 313 17.12 -10.00 25.29
C ASN A 313 17.56 -8.52 25.23
N THR A 314 17.56 -7.82 26.34
CA THR A 314 18.08 -6.44 26.40
C THR A 314 19.60 -6.43 26.23
N ILE A 315 20.14 -5.60 25.36
CA ILE A 315 21.58 -5.51 25.12
C ILE A 315 22.25 -4.85 26.34
N LYS A 316 23.17 -5.56 26.99
CA LYS A 316 24.02 -5.06 28.08
C LYS A 316 25.35 -4.50 27.57
N GLY A 317 25.90 -5.11 26.54
CA GLY A 317 27.19 -4.75 25.98
C GLY A 317 27.59 -5.68 24.86
N LEU A 318 28.79 -5.43 24.32
CA LEU A 318 29.39 -6.25 23.27
C LEU A 318 30.85 -6.51 23.64
N ARG A 319 31.32 -7.71 23.37
CA ARG A 319 32.72 -8.10 23.49
C ARG A 319 33.26 -8.53 22.14
N GLN A 320 34.46 -8.08 21.82
CA GLN A 320 35.20 -8.50 20.63
C GLN A 320 36.62 -8.95 21.08
N HIS A 321 37.00 -10.16 20.71
CA HIS A 321 38.25 -10.78 21.19
C HIS A 321 38.40 -10.73 22.72
N GLY A 322 37.30 -10.91 23.45
CA GLY A 322 37.24 -10.86 24.91
C GLY A 322 37.24 -9.46 25.54
N ALA A 323 37.48 -8.38 24.79
CA ALA A 323 37.48 -7.02 25.26
C ALA A 323 36.08 -6.36 25.07
N ALA A 324 35.66 -5.52 26.02
CA ALA A 324 34.43 -4.74 25.89
C ALA A 324 34.59 -3.67 24.80
N VAL A 325 33.57 -3.53 23.95
CA VAL A 325 33.52 -2.55 22.85
C VAL A 325 32.31 -1.66 23.03
N ASP A 326 32.53 -0.34 22.83
CA ASP A 326 31.46 0.66 22.91
C ASP A 326 30.48 0.50 21.74
N LEU A 327 29.20 0.51 22.06
CA LEU A 327 28.12 0.53 21.11
C LEU A 327 27.75 1.95 20.72
N GLN A 328 27.22 2.12 19.51
CA GLN A 328 26.57 3.33 19.08
C GLN A 328 25.16 3.01 18.57
N SER A 329 24.27 3.99 18.55
CA SER A 329 22.92 3.89 17.97
C SER A 329 22.82 4.82 16.77
N TRP A 330 21.94 4.46 15.85
CA TRP A 330 21.56 5.31 14.72
C TRP A 330 20.03 5.42 14.65
N GLU A 331 19.57 6.64 14.36
CA GLU A 331 18.15 6.96 14.18
C GLU A 331 17.87 7.56 12.79
N PRO A 332 16.68 7.37 12.23
CA PRO A 332 16.30 7.95 10.94
C PRO A 332 16.51 9.46 10.89
N GLY A 333 17.19 9.93 9.83
CA GLY A 333 17.56 11.33 9.65
C GLY A 333 18.95 11.72 10.17
N GLN A 334 19.64 10.84 10.88
CA GLN A 334 21.03 11.03 11.27
C GLN A 334 21.96 10.73 10.09
N ALA A 335 22.92 11.61 9.82
CA ALA A 335 23.91 11.40 8.78
C ALA A 335 24.83 10.21 9.14
N VAL A 336 24.98 9.26 8.23
CA VAL A 336 25.78 8.02 8.45
C VAL A 336 27.26 8.34 8.65
N GLU A 337 27.75 9.41 8.02
CA GLU A 337 29.13 9.89 8.11
C GLU A 337 29.54 10.30 9.54
N ASN A 338 28.57 10.58 10.40
CA ASN A 338 28.80 10.91 11.80
C ASN A 338 29.03 9.68 12.69
N LEU A 339 28.83 8.48 12.16
CA LEU A 339 29.07 7.23 12.90
C LEU A 339 30.57 6.90 12.92
N GLY A 340 31.04 6.43 14.08
CA GLY A 340 32.35 5.82 14.19
C GLY A 340 32.39 4.38 13.62
N ARG A 341 33.58 3.81 13.46
CA ARG A 341 33.74 2.39 13.11
C ARG A 341 33.46 1.51 14.34
N ARG A 342 32.23 1.57 14.85
CA ARG A 342 31.78 0.84 16.03
C ARG A 342 30.51 0.03 15.70
N PRO A 343 30.26 -1.08 16.40
CA PRO A 343 29.03 -1.84 16.27
C PRO A 343 27.81 -0.96 16.54
N THR A 344 26.83 -1.03 15.65
CA THR A 344 25.70 -0.09 15.65
C THR A 344 24.40 -0.81 15.93
N VAL A 345 23.60 -0.25 16.87
CA VAL A 345 22.24 -0.66 17.17
C VAL A 345 21.28 0.21 16.36
N VAL A 346 20.34 -0.42 15.68
CA VAL A 346 19.33 0.25 14.85
C VAL A 346 17.95 -0.34 15.12
N HIS A 347 16.89 0.41 14.81
CA HIS A 347 15.54 -0.12 14.87
C HIS A 347 15.32 -1.18 13.77
N SER A 348 14.53 -2.22 14.04
CA SER A 348 14.27 -3.31 13.08
C SER A 348 13.62 -2.85 11.78
N ASP A 349 12.88 -1.74 11.78
CA ASP A 349 12.27 -1.14 10.57
C ASP A 349 13.25 -0.28 9.75
N ILE A 350 14.56 -0.31 10.03
CA ILE A 350 15.55 0.39 9.21
C ILE A 350 15.43 -0.03 7.75
N GLY A 351 15.35 0.93 6.82
CA GLY A 351 15.34 0.64 5.39
C GLY A 351 16.64 -0.03 4.93
N MET A 352 16.55 -0.95 3.99
CA MET A 352 17.70 -1.69 3.46
C MET A 352 18.82 -0.74 2.95
N ARG A 353 18.46 0.38 2.35
CA ARG A 353 19.41 1.40 1.86
C ARG A 353 20.27 1.95 3.00
N ASP A 354 19.63 2.39 4.09
CA ASP A 354 20.32 2.97 5.25
C ASP A 354 21.15 1.88 5.95
N ALA A 355 20.61 0.69 6.08
CA ALA A 355 21.33 -0.47 6.65
C ALA A 355 22.62 -0.79 5.87
N LEU A 356 22.56 -0.79 4.53
CA LEU A 356 23.72 -0.97 3.67
C LEU A 356 24.76 0.16 3.84
N GLN A 357 24.32 1.41 3.90
CA GLN A 357 25.22 2.56 4.10
C GLN A 357 25.93 2.49 5.46
N ILE A 358 25.17 2.20 6.53
CA ILE A 358 25.75 2.04 7.87
C ILE A 358 26.72 0.87 7.91
N ARG A 359 26.34 -0.29 7.36
CA ARG A 359 27.21 -1.47 7.26
C ARG A 359 28.50 -1.18 6.52
N TYR A 360 28.41 -0.52 5.37
CA TYR A 360 29.58 -0.11 4.56
C TYR A 360 30.48 0.88 5.31
N HIS A 361 29.89 1.89 5.96
CA HIS A 361 30.65 2.93 6.68
C HIS A 361 31.33 2.42 7.94
N THR A 362 30.60 1.66 8.76
CA THR A 362 31.10 1.18 10.07
C THR A 362 31.97 -0.06 9.97
N GLY A 363 31.81 -0.87 8.92
CA GLY A 363 32.45 -2.17 8.76
C GLY A 363 31.91 -3.27 9.67
N ASN A 364 30.87 -2.99 10.48
CA ASN A 364 30.33 -3.91 11.48
C ASN A 364 28.91 -4.39 11.13
N LYS A 365 28.54 -5.61 11.57
CA LYS A 365 27.16 -6.09 11.50
C LYS A 365 26.25 -5.21 12.35
N LEU A 366 24.99 -5.08 11.94
CA LEU A 366 23.99 -4.30 12.64
C LEU A 366 23.20 -5.16 13.62
N MET A 367 22.96 -4.61 14.81
CA MET A 367 22.09 -5.20 15.82
C MET A 367 20.72 -4.55 15.73
N LEU A 368 19.71 -5.34 15.43
CA LEU A 368 18.34 -4.86 15.25
C LEU A 368 17.55 -4.97 16.54
N GLN A 369 16.92 -3.88 16.92
CA GLN A 369 16.22 -3.73 18.21
C GLN A 369 14.78 -3.31 18.03
N GLU A 370 13.90 -3.86 18.89
CA GLU A 370 12.52 -3.41 19.10
C GLU A 370 12.23 -3.33 20.59
N ASN A 371 11.57 -2.26 21.04
CA ASN A 371 11.23 -2.06 22.45
C ASN A 371 12.41 -2.35 23.41
N ASN A 372 13.60 -1.89 23.05
CA ASN A 372 14.86 -2.14 23.80
C ASN A 372 15.33 -3.61 23.84
N GLN A 373 14.78 -4.49 23.01
CA GLN A 373 15.16 -5.90 22.93
C GLN A 373 15.82 -6.20 21.60
N LEU A 374 16.95 -6.92 21.61
CA LEU A 374 17.59 -7.44 20.41
C LEU A 374 16.67 -8.47 19.76
N VAL A 375 16.27 -8.22 18.51
CA VAL A 375 15.39 -9.12 17.75
C VAL A 375 16.11 -9.86 16.64
N GLY A 376 17.24 -9.35 16.17
CA GLY A 376 18.04 -10.01 15.12
C GLY A 376 19.35 -9.29 14.79
N ILE A 377 20.08 -9.89 13.86
CA ILE A 377 21.38 -9.41 13.36
C ILE A 377 21.30 -9.31 11.85
N LEU A 378 21.88 -8.25 11.29
CA LEU A 378 21.94 -7.99 9.86
C LEU A 378 23.39 -7.80 9.43
N GLY A 379 23.88 -8.70 8.61
CA GLY A 379 25.25 -8.69 8.07
C GLY A 379 25.27 -8.76 6.55
N ASP A 380 26.45 -9.02 5.99
CA ASP A 380 26.65 -9.07 4.54
C ASP A 380 25.85 -10.21 3.88
N SER A 381 25.76 -11.37 4.54
CA SER A 381 25.03 -12.52 4.01
C SER A 381 23.56 -12.18 3.77
N GLU A 382 22.92 -11.60 4.78
CA GLU A 382 21.52 -11.21 4.74
C GLU A 382 21.26 -10.14 3.68
N LEU A 383 22.14 -9.13 3.60
CA LEU A 383 22.06 -8.04 2.63
C LEU A 383 22.29 -8.52 1.18
N TYR A 384 23.30 -9.38 0.95
CA TYR A 384 23.57 -9.90 -0.39
C TYR A 384 22.51 -10.88 -0.88
N HIS A 385 21.94 -11.71 -0.01
CA HIS A 385 20.83 -12.59 -0.39
C HIS A 385 19.64 -11.79 -0.90
N ALA A 386 19.30 -10.68 -0.23
CA ALA A 386 18.25 -9.79 -0.65
C ALA A 386 18.51 -9.14 -2.01
N LEU A 387 19.77 -8.69 -2.26
CA LEU A 387 20.15 -8.09 -3.56
C LEU A 387 20.13 -9.10 -4.70
N LEU A 388 20.42 -10.39 -4.41
CA LEU A 388 20.42 -11.46 -5.40
C LEU A 388 19.03 -12.07 -5.61
N GLY A 389 18.00 -11.63 -4.88
CA GLY A 389 16.66 -12.22 -4.93
C GLY A 389 16.62 -13.69 -4.46
N LYS A 390 17.55 -14.08 -3.58
CA LYS A 390 17.62 -15.43 -2.99
C LYS A 390 17.13 -15.38 -1.55
N ASN A 391 16.14 -16.18 -1.23
CA ASN A 391 15.72 -16.39 0.16
C ASN A 391 16.76 -17.21 0.91
N HIS A 392 16.88 -16.99 2.21
CA HIS A 392 17.51 -17.93 3.11
C HIS A 392 16.70 -19.24 3.06
N GLY A 393 17.24 -20.25 2.39
CA GLY A 393 16.75 -21.62 2.43
C GLY A 393 17.18 -22.29 3.73
#